data_1a5137f931aa9c05881ee29471decd07
#
_entry.id   1a5137f931aa9c05881ee29471decd07
#
_cell.length_a   1.000
_cell.length_b   1.000
_cell.length_c   1.000
_cell.angle_alpha   90.00
_cell.angle_beta   90.00
_cell.angle_gamma   90.00
#
_symmetry.space_group_name_H-M   'P 1'
#
loop_
_entity.id
_entity.type
_entity.pdbx_description
1 polymer ?
#
loop_
_entity_poly.entity_id
_entity_poly.type
_entity_poly.pdbx_seq_one_letter_code
_entity_poly.pdbx_strand_id
1 'polypeptide(L)'
;MANFDGQTAVITGGAQGIGLATAQRLISDGCKVMIWDIDEQLGSEAAKKLKCDFLKVDQTDNKAVEEATEKTINLINKIDILVCSAGIAGPTFSTWDYPVDEWTRVFDVNVNGVFYCNKYVVKKMREKGYGRIINIASIAGKEGNPNAPAYSASKAAVIGLTKSLGKETANQDIAVNCITPATAKTRILDQVSQEFIDYMISKIPRNRFVTVEEIASLISYLASKENSFTTAGVFDISGGRATY
;
A
#
# COMPACT_ATOMS: atom_id res chain seq x y z
N MET A 1 -0.27 17.62 -13.58
CA MET A 1 -0.81 16.39 -12.98
C MET A 1 -0.25 15.23 -13.77
N ALA A 2 0.08 14.12 -13.10
CA ALA A 2 0.55 12.93 -13.83
C ALA A 2 -0.53 12.48 -14.83
N ASN A 3 -0.11 11.98 -15.99
CA ASN A 3 -1.01 11.43 -16.99
C ASN A 3 -0.78 9.91 -17.06
N PHE A 4 -1.86 9.14 -16.83
CA PHE A 4 -1.84 7.69 -16.86
C PHE A 4 -2.62 7.10 -18.04
N ASP A 5 -2.86 7.88 -19.10
CA ASP A 5 -3.57 7.40 -20.28
C ASP A 5 -2.92 6.14 -20.85
N GLY A 6 -3.71 5.10 -21.04
CA GLY A 6 -3.26 3.78 -21.49
C GLY A 6 -2.48 2.97 -20.48
N GLN A 7 -2.34 3.42 -19.21
CA GLN A 7 -1.76 2.66 -18.12
C GLN A 7 -2.84 1.95 -17.28
N THR A 8 -2.43 0.87 -16.64
CA THR A 8 -3.30 0.03 -15.82
C THR A 8 -2.70 -0.16 -14.43
N ALA A 9 -3.54 -0.12 -13.41
CA ALA A 9 -3.13 -0.27 -12.02
C ALA A 9 -3.91 -1.34 -11.29
N VAL A 10 -3.23 -2.08 -10.40
CA VAL A 10 -3.82 -2.92 -9.36
C VAL A 10 -3.60 -2.25 -8.02
N ILE A 11 -4.65 -2.18 -7.20
CA ILE A 11 -4.59 -1.63 -5.86
C ILE A 11 -5.16 -2.64 -4.87
N THR A 12 -4.31 -3.17 -3.99
CA THR A 12 -4.77 -4.05 -2.90
C THR A 12 -5.33 -3.22 -1.74
N GLY A 13 -6.38 -3.71 -1.07
CA GLY A 13 -7.09 -2.93 -0.06
C GLY A 13 -7.74 -1.66 -0.64
N GLY A 14 -8.20 -1.75 -1.89
CA GLY A 14 -8.72 -0.61 -2.65
C GLY A 14 -10.16 -0.23 -2.32
N ALA A 15 -10.85 -0.99 -1.47
CA ALA A 15 -12.24 -0.74 -1.11
C ALA A 15 -12.42 0.45 -0.15
N GLN A 16 -11.38 0.84 0.60
CA GLN A 16 -11.46 1.92 1.60
C GLN A 16 -10.13 2.64 1.84
N GLY A 17 -10.17 3.71 2.63
CA GLY A 17 -8.98 4.40 3.15
C GLY A 17 -8.00 4.87 2.07
N ILE A 18 -6.71 4.60 2.29
CA ILE A 18 -5.60 5.00 1.39
C ILE A 18 -5.77 4.35 0.01
N GLY A 19 -6.12 3.06 -0.03
CA GLY A 19 -6.31 2.33 -1.29
C GLY A 19 -7.42 2.94 -2.14
N LEU A 20 -8.57 3.24 -1.55
CA LEU A 20 -9.70 3.89 -2.24
C LEU A 20 -9.34 5.28 -2.76
N ALA A 21 -8.69 6.12 -1.92
CA ALA A 21 -8.25 7.44 -2.34
C ALA A 21 -7.22 7.38 -3.48
N THR A 22 -6.33 6.37 -3.44
CA THR A 22 -5.38 6.10 -4.52
C THR A 22 -6.08 5.69 -5.81
N ALA A 23 -7.08 4.79 -5.71
CA ALA A 23 -7.89 4.40 -6.87
C ALA A 23 -8.60 5.60 -7.51
N GLN A 24 -9.25 6.43 -6.68
CA GLN A 24 -9.90 7.67 -7.14
C GLN A 24 -8.91 8.59 -7.87
N ARG A 25 -7.72 8.79 -7.27
CA ARG A 25 -6.70 9.67 -7.84
C ARG A 25 -6.20 9.14 -9.17
N LEU A 26 -5.79 7.87 -9.25
CA LEU A 26 -5.28 7.30 -10.49
C LEU A 26 -6.32 7.27 -11.60
N ILE A 27 -7.58 6.99 -11.29
CA ILE A 27 -8.69 7.07 -12.26
C ILE A 27 -8.88 8.50 -12.77
N SER A 28 -8.85 9.50 -11.88
CA SER A 28 -8.99 10.90 -12.29
C SER A 28 -7.84 11.39 -13.18
N ASP A 29 -6.68 10.76 -13.06
CA ASP A 29 -5.49 11.05 -13.85
C ASP A 29 -5.39 10.13 -15.12
N GLY A 30 -6.47 9.38 -15.48
CA GLY A 30 -6.61 8.62 -16.73
C GLY A 30 -6.22 7.13 -16.65
N CYS A 31 -5.90 6.59 -15.46
CA CYS A 31 -5.53 5.20 -15.29
C CYS A 31 -6.74 4.25 -15.31
N LYS A 32 -6.63 3.10 -15.97
CA LYS A 32 -7.56 1.99 -15.78
C LYS A 32 -7.20 1.23 -14.50
N VAL A 33 -8.11 1.13 -13.53
CA VAL A 33 -7.85 0.56 -12.21
C VAL A 33 -8.60 -0.75 -12.01
N MET A 34 -7.92 -1.73 -11.40
CA MET A 34 -8.46 -2.95 -10.82
C MET A 34 -8.28 -2.90 -9.30
N ILE A 35 -9.37 -2.98 -8.55
CA ILE A 35 -9.34 -3.09 -7.09
C ILE A 35 -9.24 -4.58 -6.71
N TRP A 36 -8.30 -4.90 -5.82
CA TRP A 36 -8.26 -6.18 -5.12
C TRP A 36 -8.58 -5.95 -3.64
N ASP A 37 -9.59 -6.62 -3.13
CA ASP A 37 -9.95 -6.53 -1.72
C ASP A 37 -10.55 -7.85 -1.24
N ILE A 38 -10.40 -8.16 0.04
CA ILE A 38 -11.02 -9.35 0.65
C ILE A 38 -12.52 -9.13 0.90
N ASP A 39 -12.92 -7.87 1.13
CA ASP A 39 -14.31 -7.49 1.36
C ASP A 39 -15.04 -7.33 0.03
N GLU A 40 -15.85 -8.34 -0.30
CA GLU A 40 -16.59 -8.40 -1.56
C GLU A 40 -17.65 -7.31 -1.69
N GLN A 41 -18.32 -6.98 -0.58
CA GLN A 41 -19.35 -5.96 -0.58
C GLN A 41 -18.75 -4.57 -0.77
N LEU A 42 -17.82 -4.18 0.11
CA LEU A 42 -17.17 -2.87 0.02
C LEU A 42 -16.40 -2.71 -1.30
N GLY A 43 -15.74 -3.77 -1.77
CA GLY A 43 -15.00 -3.75 -3.04
C GLY A 43 -15.91 -3.54 -4.25
N SER A 44 -17.03 -4.24 -4.29
CA SER A 44 -18.04 -4.08 -5.37
C SER A 44 -18.69 -2.69 -5.35
N GLU A 45 -19.01 -2.16 -4.16
CA GLU A 45 -19.58 -0.81 -4.01
C GLU A 45 -18.57 0.27 -4.47
N ALA A 46 -17.30 0.15 -4.05
CA ALA A 46 -16.23 1.04 -4.46
C ALA A 46 -16.02 1.01 -5.99
N ALA A 47 -15.93 -0.17 -6.57
CA ALA A 47 -15.73 -0.34 -8.01
C ALA A 47 -16.90 0.24 -8.81
N LYS A 48 -18.14 0.00 -8.39
CA LYS A 48 -19.34 0.59 -9.00
C LYS A 48 -19.31 2.12 -8.96
N LYS A 49 -18.96 2.70 -7.79
CA LYS A 49 -18.85 4.15 -7.60
C LYS A 49 -17.78 4.77 -8.48
N LEU A 50 -16.62 4.11 -8.59
CA LEU A 50 -15.46 4.58 -9.35
C LEU A 50 -15.49 4.19 -10.83
N LYS A 51 -16.45 3.34 -11.24
CA LYS A 51 -16.55 2.78 -12.59
C LYS A 51 -15.26 2.05 -13.00
N CYS A 52 -14.74 1.22 -12.09
CA CYS A 52 -13.53 0.41 -12.31
C CYS A 52 -13.83 -1.08 -12.05
N ASP A 53 -12.84 -1.93 -12.31
CA ASP A 53 -12.94 -3.37 -12.12
C ASP A 53 -12.61 -3.76 -10.66
N PHE A 54 -13.18 -4.88 -10.19
CA PHE A 54 -12.94 -5.44 -8.87
C PHE A 54 -12.74 -6.96 -8.94
N LEU A 55 -11.81 -7.45 -8.12
CA LEU A 55 -11.67 -8.87 -7.81
C LEU A 55 -11.60 -9.06 -6.29
N LYS A 56 -12.38 -10.04 -5.77
CA LYS A 56 -12.22 -10.51 -4.41
C LYS A 56 -10.91 -11.29 -4.31
N VAL A 57 -9.99 -10.83 -3.49
CA VAL A 57 -8.67 -11.43 -3.31
C VAL A 57 -8.29 -11.43 -1.84
N ASP A 58 -8.06 -12.60 -1.28
CA ASP A 58 -7.33 -12.74 -0.02
C ASP A 58 -5.82 -12.76 -0.34
N GLN A 59 -5.12 -11.67 -0.02
CA GLN A 59 -3.68 -11.59 -0.31
C GLN A 59 -2.83 -12.53 0.55
N THR A 60 -3.37 -13.14 1.61
CA THR A 60 -2.66 -14.13 2.42
C THR A 60 -2.60 -15.49 1.74
N ASP A 61 -3.47 -15.73 0.76
CA ASP A 61 -3.46 -16.94 -0.07
C ASP A 61 -2.59 -16.72 -1.32
N ASN A 62 -1.43 -17.34 -1.32
CA ASN A 62 -0.47 -17.29 -2.42
C ASN A 62 -1.06 -17.70 -3.78
N LYS A 63 -1.95 -18.73 -3.80
CA LYS A 63 -2.59 -19.19 -5.04
C LYS A 63 -3.65 -18.20 -5.52
N ALA A 64 -4.44 -17.65 -4.59
CA ALA A 64 -5.43 -16.65 -4.92
C ALA A 64 -4.81 -15.40 -5.55
N VAL A 65 -3.64 -14.97 -5.07
CA VAL A 65 -2.90 -13.82 -5.65
C VAL A 65 -2.36 -14.15 -7.04
N GLU A 66 -1.82 -15.36 -7.26
CA GLU A 66 -1.39 -15.82 -8.59
C GLU A 66 -2.54 -15.81 -9.60
N GLU A 67 -3.66 -16.45 -9.24
CA GLU A 67 -4.86 -16.48 -10.08
C GLU A 67 -5.45 -15.09 -10.35
N ALA A 68 -5.49 -14.22 -9.33
CA ALA A 68 -5.95 -12.85 -9.47
C ALA A 68 -5.07 -12.04 -10.44
N THR A 69 -3.75 -12.28 -10.43
CA THR A 69 -2.82 -11.66 -11.37
C THR A 69 -3.16 -12.05 -12.81
N GLU A 70 -3.36 -13.34 -13.08
CA GLU A 70 -3.72 -13.83 -14.43
C GLU A 70 -5.12 -13.32 -14.85
N LYS A 71 -6.12 -13.39 -13.97
CA LYS A 71 -7.46 -12.85 -14.22
C LYS A 71 -7.43 -11.35 -14.54
N THR A 72 -6.62 -10.60 -13.80
CA THR A 72 -6.47 -9.16 -14.03
C THR A 72 -5.89 -8.90 -15.42
N ILE A 73 -4.84 -9.62 -15.82
CA ILE A 73 -4.25 -9.45 -17.16
C ILE A 73 -5.26 -9.78 -18.25
N ASN A 74 -6.07 -10.83 -18.07
CA ASN A 74 -7.12 -11.18 -19.02
C ASN A 74 -8.21 -10.10 -19.17
N LEU A 75 -8.49 -9.35 -18.07
CA LEU A 75 -9.51 -8.29 -18.06
C LEU A 75 -9.00 -6.94 -18.55
N ILE A 76 -7.77 -6.59 -18.17
CA ILE A 76 -7.20 -5.26 -18.44
C ILE A 76 -5.91 -5.26 -19.25
N ASN A 77 -5.52 -6.43 -19.78
CA ASN A 77 -4.41 -6.68 -20.72
C ASN A 77 -3.00 -6.59 -20.12
N LYS A 78 -2.75 -5.79 -19.10
CA LYS A 78 -1.42 -5.61 -18.48
C LYS A 78 -1.57 -5.05 -17.07
N ILE A 79 -0.48 -5.07 -16.31
CA ILE A 79 -0.38 -4.38 -15.02
C ILE A 79 0.88 -3.50 -15.09
N ASP A 80 0.70 -2.19 -15.23
CA ASP A 80 1.79 -1.21 -15.25
C ASP A 80 2.12 -0.71 -13.84
N ILE A 81 1.13 -0.68 -12.95
CA ILE A 81 1.23 -0.12 -11.60
C ILE A 81 0.66 -1.12 -10.60
N LEU A 82 1.39 -1.35 -9.51
CA LEU A 82 0.91 -2.09 -8.35
C LEU A 82 1.03 -1.21 -7.10
N VAL A 83 -0.08 -1.05 -6.37
CA VAL A 83 -0.09 -0.39 -5.06
C VAL A 83 -0.52 -1.40 -4.00
N CYS A 84 0.41 -1.83 -3.15
CA CYS A 84 0.13 -2.72 -2.02
C CYS A 84 -0.32 -1.91 -0.81
N SER A 85 -1.64 -1.66 -0.71
CA SER A 85 -2.23 -0.85 0.37
C SER A 85 -2.97 -1.69 1.42
N ALA A 86 -3.32 -2.94 1.13
CA ALA A 86 -3.95 -3.81 2.11
C ALA A 86 -3.03 -4.08 3.31
N GLY A 87 -3.56 -4.00 4.51
CA GLY A 87 -2.84 -4.25 5.74
C GLY A 87 -3.70 -4.07 6.98
N ILE A 88 -3.26 -4.64 8.10
CA ILE A 88 -3.93 -4.57 9.40
C ILE A 88 -2.98 -4.09 10.48
N ALA A 89 -3.51 -3.41 11.49
CA ALA A 89 -2.72 -2.96 12.64
C ALA A 89 -2.44 -4.08 13.65
N GLY A 90 -3.34 -5.05 13.77
CA GLY A 90 -3.37 -5.99 14.87
C GLY A 90 -3.82 -5.35 16.18
N PRO A 91 -3.92 -6.13 17.27
CA PRO A 91 -4.29 -5.65 18.58
C PRO A 91 -3.17 -4.85 19.26
N THR A 92 -3.51 -4.13 20.32
CA THR A 92 -2.58 -3.31 21.10
C THR A 92 -2.20 -4.04 22.37
N PHE A 93 -0.97 -4.56 22.43
CA PHE A 93 -0.39 -5.25 23.60
C PHE A 93 1.11 -4.94 23.70
N SER A 94 1.64 -5.01 24.94
CA SER A 94 3.09 -5.01 25.15
C SER A 94 3.75 -6.22 24.45
N THR A 95 5.02 -6.12 24.10
CA THR A 95 5.70 -7.19 23.36
C THR A 95 5.67 -8.53 24.09
N TRP A 96 5.78 -8.52 25.42
CA TRP A 96 5.79 -9.74 26.24
C TRP A 96 4.41 -10.37 26.45
N ASP A 97 3.31 -9.61 26.22
CA ASP A 97 1.93 -10.09 26.31
C ASP A 97 1.27 -10.25 24.94
N TYR A 98 2.00 -10.00 23.85
CA TYR A 98 1.42 -10.00 22.49
C TYR A 98 1.04 -11.42 22.07
N PRO A 99 -0.23 -11.69 21.69
CA PRO A 99 -0.67 -13.02 21.26
C PRO A 99 0.08 -13.49 20.00
N VAL A 100 0.60 -14.72 20.03
CA VAL A 100 1.43 -15.29 18.95
C VAL A 100 0.61 -15.48 17.65
N ASP A 101 -0.65 -15.88 17.76
CA ASP A 101 -1.56 -16.03 16.62
C ASP A 101 -1.85 -14.67 15.94
N GLU A 102 -2.03 -13.61 16.72
CA GLU A 102 -2.19 -12.25 16.17
C GLU A 102 -0.89 -11.73 15.54
N TRP A 103 0.27 -12.05 16.14
CA TRP A 103 1.55 -11.78 15.49
C TRP A 103 1.63 -12.42 14.10
N THR A 104 1.32 -13.71 14.02
CA THR A 104 1.34 -14.48 12.76
C THR A 104 0.34 -13.87 11.76
N ARG A 105 -0.88 -13.57 12.19
CA ARG A 105 -1.91 -12.96 11.34
C ARG A 105 -1.47 -11.61 10.76
N VAL A 106 -0.83 -10.75 11.57
CA VAL A 106 -0.31 -9.46 11.09
C VAL A 106 0.79 -9.67 10.04
N PHE A 107 1.69 -10.62 10.25
CA PHE A 107 2.74 -10.94 9.29
C PHE A 107 2.19 -11.56 8.00
N ASP A 108 1.21 -12.44 8.10
CA ASP A 108 0.58 -13.04 6.91
C ASP A 108 -0.05 -11.98 6.02
N VAL A 109 -0.78 -11.02 6.59
CA VAL A 109 -1.38 -9.94 5.81
C VAL A 109 -0.32 -8.93 5.35
N ASN A 110 0.47 -8.37 6.28
CA ASN A 110 1.29 -7.19 5.99
C ASN A 110 2.61 -7.52 5.28
N VAL A 111 3.12 -8.75 5.41
CA VAL A 111 4.41 -9.16 4.85
C VAL A 111 4.23 -10.22 3.77
N ASN A 112 3.66 -11.39 4.10
CA ASN A 112 3.49 -12.47 3.15
C ASN A 112 2.58 -12.06 2.00
N GLY A 113 1.45 -11.39 2.29
CA GLY A 113 0.53 -10.88 1.27
C GLY A 113 1.17 -9.85 0.35
N VAL A 114 1.92 -8.90 0.90
CA VAL A 114 2.67 -7.92 0.10
C VAL A 114 3.73 -8.61 -0.75
N PHE A 115 4.45 -9.59 -0.20
CA PHE A 115 5.42 -10.38 -0.94
C PHE A 115 4.76 -11.14 -2.11
N TYR A 116 3.61 -11.79 -1.90
CA TYR A 116 2.92 -12.53 -2.96
C TYR A 116 2.46 -11.60 -4.08
N CYS A 117 1.86 -10.44 -3.75
CA CYS A 117 1.48 -9.43 -4.74
C CYS A 117 2.68 -8.95 -5.55
N ASN A 118 3.78 -8.58 -4.88
CA ASN A 118 5.01 -8.17 -5.55
C ASN A 118 5.56 -9.30 -6.45
N LYS A 119 5.64 -10.53 -5.94
CA LYS A 119 6.19 -11.71 -6.64
C LYS A 119 5.50 -11.99 -7.96
N TYR A 120 4.17 -12.01 -7.98
CA TYR A 120 3.44 -12.39 -9.19
C TYR A 120 3.31 -11.24 -10.17
N VAL A 121 3.07 -10.04 -9.69
CA VAL A 121 2.93 -8.87 -10.55
C VAL A 121 4.26 -8.46 -11.18
N VAL A 122 5.38 -8.47 -10.43
CA VAL A 122 6.69 -8.09 -11.00
C VAL A 122 7.13 -9.01 -12.12
N LYS A 123 6.78 -10.31 -12.10
CA LYS A 123 7.06 -11.22 -13.22
C LYS A 123 6.45 -10.70 -14.52
N LYS A 124 5.17 -10.25 -14.47
CA LYS A 124 4.47 -9.70 -15.62
C LYS A 124 5.02 -8.35 -16.08
N MET A 125 5.42 -7.51 -15.13
CA MET A 125 6.09 -6.24 -15.44
C MET A 125 7.44 -6.48 -16.13
N ARG A 126 8.22 -7.47 -15.66
CA ARG A 126 9.52 -7.82 -16.30
C ARG A 126 9.36 -8.34 -17.72
N GLU A 127 8.32 -9.12 -18.01
CA GLU A 127 8.00 -9.57 -19.39
C GLU A 127 7.70 -8.40 -20.32
N LYS A 128 7.17 -7.27 -19.80
CA LYS A 128 6.85 -6.04 -20.55
C LYS A 128 7.96 -4.99 -20.52
N GLY A 129 8.94 -5.13 -19.62
CA GLY A 129 10.04 -4.18 -19.45
C GLY A 129 9.65 -2.86 -18.77
N TYR A 130 8.45 -2.79 -18.13
CA TYR A 130 7.95 -1.59 -17.45
C TYR A 130 7.14 -1.94 -16.20
N GLY A 131 7.31 -1.13 -15.15
CA GLY A 131 6.49 -1.26 -13.94
C GLY A 131 6.75 -0.19 -12.89
N ARG A 132 5.71 0.09 -12.09
CA ARG A 132 5.78 0.95 -10.89
C ARG A 132 5.12 0.22 -9.73
N ILE A 133 5.89 -0.10 -8.70
CA ILE A 133 5.40 -0.78 -7.50
C ILE A 133 5.54 0.16 -6.30
N ILE A 134 4.44 0.40 -5.60
CA ILE A 134 4.41 1.21 -4.38
C ILE A 134 3.88 0.38 -3.23
N ASN A 135 4.73 0.08 -2.27
CA ASN A 135 4.36 -0.65 -1.05
C ASN A 135 4.03 0.36 0.07
N ILE A 136 2.90 0.18 0.74
CA ILE A 136 2.53 1.03 1.87
C ILE A 136 3.15 0.47 3.15
N ALA A 137 4.27 1.06 3.55
CA ALA A 137 4.88 0.81 4.85
C ALA A 137 4.20 1.67 5.95
N SER A 138 4.94 2.21 6.87
CA SER A 138 4.48 3.12 7.92
C SER A 138 5.68 3.77 8.59
N ILE A 139 5.47 4.94 9.20
CA ILE A 139 6.41 5.53 10.15
C ILE A 139 6.76 4.55 11.28
N ALA A 140 5.79 3.71 11.69
CA ALA A 140 6.01 2.67 12.70
C ALA A 140 7.08 1.63 12.29
N GLY A 141 7.29 1.42 11.00
CA GLY A 141 8.37 0.56 10.48
C GLY A 141 9.76 1.20 10.57
N LYS A 142 9.84 2.50 10.76
CA LYS A 142 11.10 3.24 10.98
C LYS A 142 11.42 3.40 12.47
N GLU A 143 10.44 3.81 13.27
CA GLU A 143 10.62 4.20 14.67
C GLU A 143 10.26 3.11 15.67
N GLY A 144 9.37 2.17 15.29
CA GLY A 144 8.68 1.30 16.24
C GLY A 144 7.61 2.06 17.04
N ASN A 145 6.46 1.42 17.25
CA ASN A 145 5.44 1.98 18.13
C ASN A 145 5.29 1.08 19.37
N PRO A 146 5.35 1.63 20.58
CA PRO A 146 5.02 0.88 21.79
C PRO A 146 3.64 0.22 21.68
N ASN A 147 3.51 -0.99 22.20
CA ASN A 147 2.28 -1.79 22.17
C ASN A 147 1.77 -2.21 20.79
N ALA A 148 2.56 -2.03 19.75
CA ALA A 148 2.28 -2.47 18.38
C ALA A 148 3.49 -3.19 17.74
N PRO A 149 4.08 -4.21 18.40
CA PRO A 149 5.32 -4.82 17.95
C PRO A 149 5.16 -5.53 16.61
N ALA A 150 4.07 -6.29 16.39
CA ALA A 150 3.83 -7.00 15.15
C ALA A 150 3.64 -6.04 13.97
N TYR A 151 2.87 -4.97 14.15
CA TYR A 151 2.68 -3.94 13.13
C TYR A 151 4.01 -3.28 12.76
N SER A 152 4.76 -2.81 13.76
CA SER A 152 6.05 -2.13 13.55
C SER A 152 7.04 -3.03 12.82
N ALA A 153 7.21 -4.27 13.27
CA ALA A 153 8.10 -5.24 12.65
C ALA A 153 7.65 -5.59 11.22
N SER A 154 6.34 -5.78 10.98
CA SER A 154 5.83 -6.07 9.63
C SER A 154 6.08 -4.91 8.66
N LYS A 155 5.91 -3.66 9.09
CA LYS A 155 6.15 -2.48 8.25
C LYS A 155 7.65 -2.22 8.00
N ALA A 156 8.52 -2.59 8.94
CA ALA A 156 9.97 -2.64 8.72
C ALA A 156 10.36 -3.71 7.69
N ALA A 157 9.73 -4.88 7.72
CA ALA A 157 9.93 -5.95 6.74
C ALA A 157 9.54 -5.50 5.31
N VAL A 158 8.44 -4.75 5.16
CA VAL A 158 8.02 -4.17 3.87
C VAL A 158 9.08 -3.20 3.32
N ILE A 159 9.71 -2.40 4.18
CA ILE A 159 10.82 -1.51 3.78
C ILE A 159 11.99 -2.34 3.25
N GLY A 160 12.37 -3.41 3.94
CA GLY A 160 13.45 -4.31 3.51
C GLY A 160 13.14 -5.00 2.17
N LEU A 161 11.92 -5.56 2.02
CA LEU A 161 11.45 -6.17 0.78
C LEU A 161 11.51 -5.20 -0.40
N THR A 162 11.03 -3.97 -0.20
CA THR A 162 11.06 -2.92 -1.22
C THR A 162 12.47 -2.63 -1.72
N LYS A 163 13.42 -2.52 -0.78
CA LYS A 163 14.84 -2.25 -1.12
C LYS A 163 15.47 -3.40 -1.92
N SER A 164 15.17 -4.65 -1.56
CA SER A 164 15.67 -5.82 -2.29
C SER A 164 15.11 -5.84 -3.71
N LEU A 165 13.78 -5.81 -3.85
CA LEU A 165 13.12 -5.90 -5.15
C LEU A 165 13.48 -4.72 -6.07
N GLY A 166 13.58 -3.51 -5.53
CA GLY A 166 13.96 -2.34 -6.31
C GLY A 166 15.38 -2.42 -6.88
N LYS A 167 16.31 -3.05 -6.16
CA LYS A 167 17.68 -3.31 -6.66
C LYS A 167 17.71 -4.44 -7.70
N GLU A 168 16.89 -5.48 -7.51
CA GLU A 168 16.80 -6.62 -8.44
C GLU A 168 16.23 -6.23 -9.80
N THR A 169 15.39 -5.19 -9.84
CA THR A 169 14.72 -4.72 -11.07
C THR A 169 15.35 -3.47 -11.68
N ALA A 170 16.41 -2.93 -11.09
CA ALA A 170 17.01 -1.64 -11.47
C ALA A 170 17.61 -1.60 -12.89
N ASN A 171 17.81 -2.75 -13.52
CA ASN A 171 18.28 -2.85 -14.91
C ASN A 171 17.15 -2.77 -15.96
N GLN A 172 15.91 -2.63 -15.52
CA GLN A 172 14.71 -2.44 -16.35
C GLN A 172 14.00 -1.14 -15.95
N ASP A 173 13.07 -0.62 -16.74
CA ASP A 173 12.22 0.50 -16.34
C ASP A 173 11.12 0.04 -15.34
N ILE A 174 11.56 -0.58 -14.24
CA ILE A 174 10.72 -1.03 -13.14
C ILE A 174 11.23 -0.38 -11.86
N ALA A 175 10.43 0.54 -11.31
CA ALA A 175 10.72 1.20 -10.04
C ALA A 175 9.86 0.62 -8.92
N VAL A 176 10.51 0.23 -7.81
CA VAL A 176 9.86 -0.30 -6.61
C VAL A 176 10.20 0.58 -5.43
N ASN A 177 9.20 1.25 -4.89
CA ASN A 177 9.37 2.18 -3.78
C ASN A 177 8.36 1.89 -2.66
N CYS A 178 8.62 2.39 -1.46
CA CYS A 178 7.62 2.41 -0.40
C CYS A 178 7.43 3.80 0.17
N ILE A 179 6.26 4.00 0.76
CA ILE A 179 5.96 5.22 1.52
C ILE A 179 5.80 4.90 3.00
N THR A 180 6.14 5.85 3.86
CA THR A 180 6.03 5.72 5.33
C THR A 180 5.09 6.81 5.90
N PRO A 181 3.76 6.62 5.78
CA PRO A 181 2.82 7.57 6.33
C PRO A 181 2.86 7.64 7.85
N ALA A 182 2.62 8.83 8.41
CA ALA A 182 2.12 8.97 9.76
C ALA A 182 0.65 8.54 9.82
N THR A 183 0.01 8.75 10.98
CA THR A 183 -1.42 8.46 11.13
C THR A 183 -2.24 9.23 10.12
N ALA A 184 -2.95 8.50 9.27
CA ALA A 184 -3.87 9.07 8.28
C ALA A 184 -5.25 9.32 8.91
N LYS A 185 -5.89 10.41 8.51
CA LYS A 185 -7.27 10.69 8.90
C LYS A 185 -8.21 9.71 8.19
N THR A 186 -8.58 8.65 8.88
CA THR A 186 -9.51 7.62 8.41
C THR A 186 -10.62 7.41 9.43
N ARG A 187 -11.66 6.65 9.08
CA ARG A 187 -12.79 6.34 9.99
C ARG A 187 -12.36 5.65 11.31
N ILE A 188 -11.16 5.09 11.37
CA ILE A 188 -10.63 4.50 12.61
C ILE A 188 -10.50 5.54 13.73
N LEU A 189 -10.27 6.81 13.38
CA LEU A 189 -10.17 7.89 14.37
C LEU A 189 -11.50 8.23 15.05
N ASP A 190 -12.63 7.88 14.43
CA ASP A 190 -13.95 8.12 15.02
C ASP A 190 -14.23 7.20 16.24
N GLN A 191 -13.35 6.21 16.46
CA GLN A 191 -13.49 5.17 17.50
C GLN A 191 -12.50 5.35 18.66
N VAL A 192 -11.67 6.40 18.64
CA VAL A 192 -10.65 6.65 19.67
C VAL A 192 -10.94 7.92 20.46
N SER A 193 -10.43 8.00 21.71
CA SER A 193 -10.64 9.18 22.56
C SER A 193 -9.91 10.42 22.01
N GLN A 194 -10.42 11.60 22.38
CA GLN A 194 -9.79 12.87 21.99
C GLN A 194 -8.36 12.98 22.55
N GLU A 195 -8.12 12.51 23.78
CA GLU A 195 -6.78 12.50 24.38
C GLU A 195 -5.78 11.68 23.56
N PHE A 196 -6.24 10.53 23.00
CA PHE A 196 -5.40 9.69 22.16
C PHE A 196 -5.12 10.36 20.81
N ILE A 197 -6.11 11.07 20.24
CA ILE A 197 -5.95 11.88 19.03
C ILE A 197 -4.91 12.96 19.28
N ASP A 198 -5.02 13.72 20.36
CA ASP A 198 -4.11 14.81 20.71
C ASP A 198 -2.69 14.28 20.95
N TYR A 199 -2.57 13.13 21.63
CA TYR A 199 -1.28 12.44 21.77
C TYR A 199 -0.66 12.07 20.43
N MET A 200 -1.43 11.50 19.51
CA MET A 200 -0.91 11.16 18.17
C MET A 200 -0.48 12.40 17.38
N ILE A 201 -1.28 13.46 17.44
CA ILE A 201 -0.98 14.74 16.77
C ILE A 201 0.29 15.36 17.34
N SER A 202 0.50 15.31 18.66
CA SER A 202 1.69 15.88 19.31
C SER A 202 3.01 15.28 18.82
N LYS A 203 2.97 14.08 18.21
CA LYS A 203 4.15 13.42 17.59
C LYS A 203 4.45 13.95 16.19
N ILE A 204 3.54 14.71 15.58
CA ILE A 204 3.65 15.16 14.19
C ILE A 204 3.96 16.66 14.18
N PRO A 205 5.17 17.11 13.78
CA PRO A 205 5.53 18.53 13.75
C PRO A 205 4.56 19.42 12.96
N ARG A 206 3.90 18.88 11.90
CA ARG A 206 2.84 19.61 11.18
C ARG A 206 1.55 19.79 11.96
N ASN A 207 1.46 19.27 13.18
CA ASN A 207 0.34 19.40 14.12
C ASN A 207 -1.04 19.01 13.54
N ARG A 208 -1.07 18.05 12.65
CA ARG A 208 -2.28 17.42 12.09
C ARG A 208 -2.02 16.05 11.51
N PHE A 209 -3.05 15.27 11.34
CA PHE A 209 -2.96 14.03 10.56
C PHE A 209 -2.75 14.32 9.06
N VAL A 210 -2.08 13.38 8.38
CA VAL A 210 -2.02 13.38 6.92
C VAL A 210 -3.39 12.95 6.36
N THR A 211 -3.82 13.54 5.25
CA THR A 211 -5.04 13.11 4.59
C THR A 211 -4.77 11.97 3.60
N VAL A 212 -5.78 11.19 3.29
CA VAL A 212 -5.63 10.10 2.32
C VAL A 212 -5.36 10.63 0.90
N GLU A 213 -5.82 11.84 0.59
CA GLU A 213 -5.58 12.54 -0.67
C GLU A 213 -4.12 13.00 -0.80
N GLU A 214 -3.50 13.46 0.29
CA GLU A 214 -2.06 13.80 0.32
C GLU A 214 -1.21 12.56 0.07
N ILE A 215 -1.57 11.42 0.69
CA ILE A 215 -0.93 10.14 0.45
C ILE A 215 -1.11 9.70 -1.00
N ALA A 216 -2.33 9.75 -1.53
CA ALA A 216 -2.62 9.39 -2.92
C ALA A 216 -1.85 10.27 -3.92
N SER A 217 -1.60 11.54 -3.59
CA SER A 217 -0.79 12.45 -4.42
C SER A 217 0.67 12.01 -4.51
N LEU A 218 1.28 11.59 -3.40
CA LEU A 218 2.63 11.05 -3.40
C LEU A 218 2.69 9.71 -4.16
N ILE A 219 1.70 8.83 -3.96
CA ILE A 219 1.59 7.56 -4.69
C ILE A 219 1.47 7.83 -6.20
N SER A 220 0.63 8.80 -6.62
CA SER A 220 0.47 9.18 -8.02
C SER A 220 1.80 9.61 -8.65
N TYR A 221 2.61 10.42 -7.96
CA TYR A 221 3.95 10.77 -8.44
C TYR A 221 4.85 9.54 -8.59
N LEU A 222 4.93 8.69 -7.55
CA LEU A 222 5.78 7.49 -7.57
C LEU A 222 5.35 6.46 -8.62
N ALA A 223 4.05 6.41 -8.96
CA ALA A 223 3.47 5.54 -9.97
C ALA A 223 3.64 6.10 -11.40
N SER A 224 3.94 7.38 -11.55
CA SER A 224 4.01 8.03 -12.85
C SER A 224 5.32 7.74 -13.59
N LYS A 225 5.34 8.03 -14.89
CA LYS A 225 6.55 7.99 -15.72
C LYS A 225 7.57 9.07 -15.34
N GLU A 226 7.15 10.13 -14.65
CA GLU A 226 8.06 11.18 -14.13
C GLU A 226 9.02 10.60 -13.10
N ASN A 227 8.62 9.56 -12.35
CA ASN A 227 9.52 8.78 -11.51
C ASN A 227 10.33 7.79 -12.34
N SER A 228 11.31 8.28 -13.07
CA SER A 228 12.14 7.47 -13.99
C SER A 228 13.47 7.01 -13.39
N PHE A 229 13.89 7.59 -12.27
CA PHE A 229 15.22 7.31 -11.70
C PHE A 229 15.19 6.78 -10.27
N THR A 230 14.09 6.97 -9.54
CA THR A 230 14.03 6.56 -8.13
C THR A 230 13.45 5.17 -7.96
N THR A 231 14.25 4.24 -7.46
CA THR A 231 13.86 2.89 -7.06
C THR A 231 14.51 2.50 -5.73
N ALA A 232 13.97 1.52 -5.02
CA ALA A 232 14.39 1.09 -3.69
C ALA A 232 14.30 2.21 -2.62
N GLY A 233 13.56 3.29 -2.92
CA GLY A 233 13.40 4.46 -2.05
C GLY A 233 12.36 4.24 -0.95
N VAL A 234 12.56 4.95 0.16
CA VAL A 234 11.64 5.03 1.29
C VAL A 234 11.20 6.48 1.42
N PHE A 235 9.97 6.77 0.99
CA PHE A 235 9.45 8.13 0.94
C PHE A 235 8.65 8.44 2.19
N ASP A 236 9.17 9.37 2.99
CA ASP A 236 8.49 9.82 4.19
C ASP A 236 7.30 10.72 3.87
N ILE A 237 6.17 10.46 4.53
CA ILE A 237 5.01 11.34 4.54
C ILE A 237 4.45 11.42 5.96
N SER A 238 5.34 11.70 6.92
CA SER A 238 5.05 11.73 8.35
C SER A 238 4.84 13.14 8.91
N GLY A 239 4.89 14.18 8.07
CA GLY A 239 4.75 15.56 8.53
C GLY A 239 5.93 16.07 9.36
N GLY A 240 7.13 15.50 9.11
CA GLY A 240 8.36 15.86 9.81
C GLY A 240 8.65 15.01 11.06
N ARG A 241 7.83 13.96 11.33
CA ARG A 241 8.04 13.06 12.47
C ARG A 241 9.32 12.24 12.31
N ALA A 242 9.56 11.67 11.11
CA ALA A 242 10.82 11.02 10.79
C ALA A 242 11.69 11.93 9.89
N THR A 243 13.01 11.83 10.05
CA THR A 243 13.99 12.66 9.33
C THR A 243 15.03 11.85 8.56
N TYR A 244 14.86 10.51 8.46
CA TYR A 244 15.78 9.60 7.75
C TYR A 244 15.01 8.58 6.91
#